data_d363103ed1696a9b520556a42ea746a1
#
_entry.id   d363103ed1696a9b520556a42ea746a1
#
_cell.length_a   1.000
_cell.length_b   1.000
_cell.length_c   1.000
_cell.angle_alpha   90.00
_cell.angle_beta   90.00
_cell.angle_gamma   90.00
#
_symmetry.space_group_name_H-M   'P 1'
#
loop_
_entity.id
_entity.type
_entity.pdbx_description
1 polymer ?
#
loop_
_entity_poly.entity_id
_entity_poly.type
_entity_poly.pdbx_seq_one_letter_code
_entity_poly.pdbx_strand_id
1 'polypeptide(L)'
;FNIPPEVADAARNVGYQACTHATNHSWDQGSDGIARLWDTLEADGIAQTGSYKTEADSLKPLVLTSPTGGGKLGLVTGTVSLNGMTADQDWQVDRLRESGDPHHDSDIQKAVAKAKKAREQGADVVAIAMHSVQEYLDYADSWQVSEAHELADTGAFDVIYGAGCHCAQPIEKYKNTWIIYGVGNAVTVTSYIPG
;
A
#
# COMPACT_ATOMS: atom_id res chain seq x y z
N PHE A 1 -16.20 -2.78 -4.44
CA PHE A 1 -16.21 -4.11 -3.81
C PHE A 1 -16.82 -4.07 -2.41
N ASN A 2 -17.40 -5.18 -1.98
CA ASN A 2 -17.86 -5.39 -0.61
C ASN A 2 -17.79 -6.91 -0.35
N ILE A 3 -16.76 -7.33 0.36
CA ILE A 3 -16.49 -8.74 0.63
C ILE A 3 -16.94 -9.11 2.04
N PRO A 4 -17.28 -10.38 2.32
CA PRO A 4 -17.65 -10.86 3.63
C PRO A 4 -16.48 -10.72 4.64
N PRO A 5 -16.77 -10.40 5.93
CA PRO A 5 -15.73 -10.23 6.95
C PRO A 5 -14.92 -11.51 7.20
N GLU A 6 -15.45 -12.68 6.91
CA GLU A 6 -14.77 -13.98 7.04
C GLU A 6 -13.48 -14.09 6.21
N VAL A 7 -13.28 -13.19 5.24
CA VAL A 7 -12.01 -13.10 4.50
C VAL A 7 -10.87 -12.64 5.41
N ALA A 8 -11.14 -11.78 6.39
CA ALA A 8 -10.16 -11.37 7.38
C ALA A 8 -9.77 -12.54 8.31
N ASP A 9 -10.74 -13.33 8.75
CA ASP A 9 -10.50 -14.57 9.49
C ASP A 9 -9.60 -15.53 8.69
N ALA A 10 -9.87 -15.70 7.40
CA ALA A 10 -9.07 -16.55 6.53
C ALA A 10 -7.64 -16.04 6.40
N ALA A 11 -7.45 -14.72 6.21
CA ALA A 11 -6.14 -14.10 6.14
C ALA A 11 -5.35 -14.31 7.45
N ARG A 12 -5.97 -14.09 8.61
CA ARG A 12 -5.36 -14.36 9.91
C ARG A 12 -4.97 -15.83 10.07
N ASN A 13 -5.84 -16.75 9.67
CA ASN A 13 -5.62 -18.18 9.84
C ASN A 13 -4.46 -18.72 9.00
N VAL A 14 -4.15 -18.10 7.85
CA VAL A 14 -2.97 -18.43 7.05
C VAL A 14 -1.72 -17.62 7.43
N GLY A 15 -1.81 -16.77 8.48
CA GLY A 15 -0.66 -16.12 9.10
C GLY A 15 -0.39 -14.69 8.67
N TYR A 16 -1.32 -14.00 7.99
CA TYR A 16 -1.16 -12.58 7.72
C TYR A 16 -1.21 -11.79 9.03
N GLN A 17 -0.23 -10.94 9.23
CA GLN A 17 -0.08 -10.09 10.43
C GLN A 17 -0.44 -8.64 10.16
N ALA A 18 -0.40 -8.22 8.91
CA ALA A 18 -0.72 -6.86 8.49
C ALA A 18 -1.29 -6.82 7.08
N CYS A 19 -2.12 -5.81 6.82
CA CYS A 19 -2.66 -5.48 5.50
C CYS A 19 -2.41 -4.02 5.14
N THR A 20 -1.97 -3.77 3.90
CA THR A 20 -2.04 -2.46 3.28
C THR A 20 -3.31 -2.37 2.46
N HIS A 21 -4.07 -1.30 2.61
CA HIS A 21 -5.36 -1.15 1.93
C HIS A 21 -5.59 0.23 1.28
N ALA A 22 -4.51 0.92 0.90
CA ALA A 22 -4.57 1.99 -0.09
C ALA A 22 -4.57 1.37 -1.49
N THR A 23 -5.75 1.18 -2.05
CA THR A 23 -6.00 0.59 -3.37
C THR A 23 -7.00 1.43 -4.14
N ASN A 24 -7.18 1.16 -5.44
CA ASN A 24 -8.22 1.81 -6.23
C ASN A 24 -9.65 1.51 -5.72
N HIS A 25 -9.82 0.49 -4.87
CA HIS A 25 -11.09 0.09 -4.25
C HIS A 25 -11.28 0.55 -2.79
N SER A 26 -10.36 1.36 -2.27
CA SER A 26 -10.42 1.81 -0.87
C SER A 26 -11.65 2.67 -0.56
N TRP A 27 -12.26 3.28 -1.58
CA TRP A 27 -13.40 4.17 -1.42
C TRP A 27 -14.73 3.61 -1.93
N ASP A 28 -14.80 2.34 -2.36
CA ASP A 28 -15.99 1.72 -2.97
C ASP A 28 -17.25 1.80 -2.08
N GLN A 29 -17.08 1.82 -0.77
CA GLN A 29 -18.14 1.90 0.23
C GLN A 29 -18.03 3.17 1.11
N GLY A 30 -17.28 4.16 0.66
CA GLY A 30 -17.08 5.42 1.35
C GLY A 30 -16.45 5.27 2.75
N SER A 31 -16.65 6.28 3.59
CA SER A 31 -16.14 6.32 4.97
C SER A 31 -16.67 5.19 5.84
N ASP A 32 -17.93 4.76 5.64
CA ASP A 32 -18.51 3.63 6.36
C ASP A 32 -17.81 2.30 6.00
N GLY A 33 -17.40 2.14 4.75
CA GLY A 33 -16.61 1.00 4.30
C GLY A 33 -15.24 0.94 4.95
N ILE A 34 -14.55 2.08 5.04
CA ILE A 34 -13.28 2.19 5.75
C ILE A 34 -13.46 1.84 7.23
N ALA A 35 -14.50 2.36 7.89
CA ALA A 35 -14.76 2.08 9.30
C ALA A 35 -14.97 0.58 9.54
N ARG A 36 -15.82 -0.08 8.72
CA ARG A 36 -16.04 -1.54 8.82
C ARG A 36 -14.76 -2.34 8.58
N LEU A 37 -13.94 -1.96 7.58
CA LEU A 37 -12.67 -2.62 7.32
C LEU A 37 -11.74 -2.56 8.53
N TRP A 38 -11.61 -1.36 9.11
CA TRP A 38 -10.79 -1.14 10.31
C TRP A 38 -11.24 -2.01 11.47
N ASP A 39 -12.54 -2.01 11.78
CA ASP A 39 -13.10 -2.77 12.90
C ASP A 39 -12.94 -4.28 12.69
N THR A 40 -13.09 -4.76 11.44
CA THR A 40 -12.92 -6.17 11.09
C THR A 40 -11.47 -6.62 11.25
N LEU A 41 -10.51 -5.90 10.69
CA LEU A 41 -9.10 -6.26 10.78
C LEU A 41 -8.56 -6.15 12.22
N GLU A 42 -9.02 -5.14 12.98
CA GLU A 42 -8.66 -4.97 14.39
C GLU A 42 -9.20 -6.13 15.24
N ALA A 43 -10.45 -6.57 15.02
CA ALA A 43 -11.02 -7.72 15.71
C ALA A 43 -10.22 -9.02 15.47
N ASP A 44 -9.64 -9.16 14.28
CA ASP A 44 -8.79 -10.30 13.90
C ASP A 44 -7.32 -10.12 14.29
N GLY A 45 -6.95 -9.01 14.91
CA GLY A 45 -5.57 -8.71 15.30
C GLY A 45 -4.63 -8.49 14.13
N ILE A 46 -5.17 -8.13 12.95
CA ILE A 46 -4.40 -7.78 11.76
C ILE A 46 -4.10 -6.28 11.79
N ALA A 47 -2.83 -5.93 11.84
CA ALA A 47 -2.39 -4.54 11.75
C ALA A 47 -2.67 -3.97 10.35
N GLN A 48 -2.89 -2.65 10.24
CA GLN A 48 -3.37 -2.10 9.00
C GLN A 48 -2.90 -0.66 8.74
N THR A 49 -2.81 -0.30 7.46
CA THR A 49 -2.48 1.06 7.01
C THR A 49 -2.99 1.29 5.59
N GLY A 50 -3.26 2.56 5.24
CA GLY A 50 -3.58 2.95 3.86
C GLY A 50 -4.91 3.66 3.69
N SER A 51 -5.93 3.34 4.49
CA SER A 51 -7.13 4.18 4.66
C SER A 51 -7.45 4.32 6.14
N TYR A 52 -8.16 5.35 6.56
CA TYR A 52 -8.22 5.75 7.98
C TYR A 52 -9.59 6.25 8.41
N LYS A 53 -9.96 5.93 9.65
CA LYS A 53 -11.19 6.44 10.31
C LYS A 53 -11.02 7.87 10.81
N THR A 54 -9.80 8.27 11.14
CA THR A 54 -9.49 9.61 11.67
C THR A 54 -8.22 10.18 11.06
N GLU A 55 -8.13 11.51 11.00
CA GLU A 55 -6.92 12.18 10.55
C GLU A 55 -5.71 11.84 11.44
N ALA A 56 -5.92 11.72 12.74
CA ALA A 56 -4.87 11.34 13.68
C ALA A 56 -4.26 9.96 13.37
N ASP A 57 -5.06 9.01 12.89
CA ASP A 57 -4.58 7.69 12.48
C ASP A 57 -3.80 7.76 11.17
N SER A 58 -4.19 8.63 10.24
CA SER A 58 -3.48 8.81 8.97
C SER A 58 -2.06 9.35 9.12
N LEU A 59 -1.75 9.97 10.25
CA LEU A 59 -0.43 10.52 10.55
C LEU A 59 0.50 9.52 11.26
N LYS A 60 -0.02 8.34 11.63
CA LYS A 60 0.77 7.30 12.32
C LYS A 60 1.42 6.38 11.29
N PRO A 61 2.71 6.05 11.45
CA PRO A 61 3.31 4.98 10.67
C PRO A 61 2.85 3.62 11.22
N LEU A 62 2.78 2.62 10.35
CA LEU A 62 2.67 1.23 10.78
C LEU A 62 4.08 0.65 10.98
N VAL A 63 4.40 0.21 12.19
CA VAL A 63 5.67 -0.46 12.49
C VAL A 63 5.39 -1.84 13.06
N LEU A 64 5.84 -2.86 12.36
CA LEU A 64 5.69 -4.27 12.75
C LEU A 64 6.99 -4.75 13.37
N THR A 65 6.87 -5.50 14.47
CA THR A 65 8.04 -6.16 15.10
C THR A 65 8.05 -7.63 14.67
N SER A 66 9.20 -8.12 14.22
CA SER A 66 9.35 -9.53 13.88
C SER A 66 9.05 -10.42 15.11
N PRO A 67 8.18 -11.43 14.98
CA PRO A 67 7.87 -12.32 16.08
C PRO A 67 9.05 -13.18 16.54
N THR A 68 10.09 -13.28 15.70
CA THR A 68 11.32 -14.03 15.99
C THR A 68 12.46 -13.16 16.50
N GLY A 69 12.20 -11.86 16.75
CA GLY A 69 13.21 -10.92 17.27
C GLY A 69 14.20 -10.41 16.21
N GLY A 70 13.88 -10.58 14.91
CA GLY A 70 14.77 -10.22 13.79
C GLY A 70 14.75 -8.77 13.33
N GLY A 71 14.04 -7.88 14.01
CA GLY A 71 13.99 -6.46 13.64
C GLY A 71 12.57 -5.92 13.47
N LYS A 72 12.47 -4.67 13.00
CA LYS A 72 11.22 -3.96 12.78
C LYS A 72 11.06 -3.51 11.34
N LEU A 73 9.86 -3.65 10.80
CA LEU A 73 9.46 -3.23 9.47
C LEU A 73 8.49 -2.03 9.59
N GLY A 74 8.88 -0.89 9.02
CA GLY A 74 7.96 0.21 8.75
C GLY A 74 7.22 -0.02 7.43
N LEU A 75 5.90 0.08 7.44
CA LEU A 75 5.05 -0.06 6.26
C LEU A 75 4.35 1.24 5.95
N VAL A 76 4.53 1.71 4.70
CA VAL A 76 3.83 2.85 4.09
C VAL A 76 3.10 2.34 2.86
N THR A 77 2.09 3.06 2.41
CA THR A 77 1.34 2.65 1.21
C THR A 77 0.76 3.87 0.51
N GLY A 78 0.35 3.71 -0.74
CA GLY A 78 -0.41 4.70 -1.47
C GLY A 78 -0.98 4.16 -2.77
N THR A 79 -2.09 4.73 -3.20
CA THR A 79 -2.74 4.37 -4.48
C THR A 79 -2.80 5.56 -5.43
N VAL A 80 -2.57 5.30 -6.71
CA VAL A 80 -2.67 6.34 -7.75
C VAL A 80 -4.13 6.78 -7.96
N SER A 81 -5.09 5.88 -7.86
CA SER A 81 -6.49 6.12 -8.22
C SER A 81 -7.46 5.65 -7.14
N LEU A 82 -8.67 6.20 -7.16
CA LEU A 82 -9.87 5.68 -6.49
C LEU A 82 -10.98 5.41 -7.51
N ASN A 83 -10.62 4.95 -8.72
CA ASN A 83 -11.56 4.64 -9.80
C ASN A 83 -12.51 5.81 -10.13
N GLY A 84 -11.98 7.04 -10.15
CA GLY A 84 -12.75 8.26 -10.42
C GLY A 84 -13.57 8.77 -9.24
N MET A 85 -13.52 8.10 -8.10
CA MET A 85 -14.16 8.58 -6.87
C MET A 85 -13.24 9.55 -6.12
N THR A 86 -13.86 10.38 -5.27
CA THR A 86 -13.16 11.32 -4.40
C THR A 86 -13.52 11.01 -2.94
N ALA A 87 -12.51 10.86 -2.10
CA ALA A 87 -12.72 10.73 -0.66
C ALA A 87 -13.23 12.06 -0.06
N ASP A 88 -14.01 12.00 1.00
CA ASP A 88 -14.57 13.19 1.66
C ASP A 88 -13.46 14.08 2.22
N GLN A 89 -12.36 13.48 2.65
CA GLN A 89 -11.17 14.17 3.15
C GLN A 89 -9.90 13.53 2.57
N ASP A 90 -8.90 14.32 2.21
CA ASP A 90 -7.66 13.86 1.58
C ASP A 90 -6.81 12.93 2.48
N TRP A 91 -7.02 12.97 3.79
CA TRP A 91 -6.33 12.09 4.74
C TRP A 91 -6.95 10.68 4.84
N GLN A 92 -8.15 10.46 4.30
CA GLN A 92 -8.87 9.19 4.48
C GLN A 92 -8.24 8.02 3.71
N VAL A 93 -7.53 8.29 2.61
CA VAL A 93 -6.80 7.27 1.86
C VAL A 93 -5.43 7.81 1.48
N ASP A 94 -4.38 7.03 1.72
CA ASP A 94 -3.04 7.35 1.26
C ASP A 94 -2.98 7.32 -0.27
N ARG A 95 -2.52 8.43 -0.84
CA ARG A 95 -2.45 8.62 -2.29
C ARG A 95 -0.99 8.70 -2.77
N LEU A 96 -0.81 8.29 -4.04
CA LEU A 96 0.38 8.52 -4.86
C LEU A 96 -0.12 8.94 -6.25
N ARG A 97 -0.65 10.16 -6.37
CA ARG A 97 -1.22 10.67 -7.62
C ARG A 97 -0.14 10.87 -8.67
N GLU A 98 -0.53 10.75 -9.93
CA GLU A 98 0.40 10.85 -11.06
C GLU A 98 1.12 12.19 -11.11
N SER A 99 2.31 12.19 -11.65
CA SER A 99 3.07 13.39 -12.03
C SER A 99 2.20 14.30 -12.90
N GLY A 100 2.02 15.56 -12.49
CA GLY A 100 1.11 16.53 -13.10
C GLY A 100 -0.20 16.76 -12.33
N ASP A 101 -0.58 15.89 -11.41
CA ASP A 101 -1.61 16.21 -10.42
C ASP A 101 -1.07 17.26 -9.44
N PRO A 102 -1.83 18.30 -9.09
CA PRO A 102 -1.37 19.35 -8.18
C PRO A 102 -1.05 18.85 -6.76
N HIS A 103 -1.48 17.65 -6.40
CA HIS A 103 -1.20 17.04 -5.11
C HIS A 103 -0.05 16.03 -5.13
N HIS A 104 0.54 15.72 -6.29
CA HIS A 104 1.60 14.72 -6.44
C HIS A 104 2.74 14.92 -5.43
N ASP A 105 3.36 16.09 -5.42
CA ASP A 105 4.47 16.41 -4.51
C ASP A 105 4.08 16.26 -3.03
N SER A 106 2.85 16.63 -2.68
CA SER A 106 2.35 16.50 -1.31
C SER A 106 2.12 15.04 -0.91
N ASP A 107 1.72 14.19 -1.86
CA ASP A 107 1.54 12.75 -1.62
C ASP A 107 2.89 12.08 -1.34
N ILE A 108 3.93 12.37 -2.15
CA ILE A 108 5.31 11.94 -1.91
C ILE A 108 5.81 12.41 -0.54
N GLN A 109 5.61 13.69 -0.21
CA GLN A 109 6.03 14.26 1.09
C GLN A 109 5.34 13.57 2.27
N LYS A 110 4.04 13.26 2.18
CA LYS A 110 3.29 12.52 3.20
C LYS A 110 3.86 11.11 3.39
N ALA A 111 4.14 10.39 2.30
CA ALA A 111 4.74 9.06 2.34
C ALA A 111 6.13 9.08 2.99
N VAL A 112 6.98 10.03 2.60
CA VAL A 112 8.31 10.24 3.19
C VAL A 112 8.23 10.60 4.68
N ALA A 113 7.27 11.44 5.08
CA ALA A 113 7.08 11.80 6.49
C ALA A 113 6.70 10.58 7.34
N LYS A 114 5.85 9.69 6.83
CA LYS A 114 5.51 8.41 7.50
C LYS A 114 6.73 7.49 7.60
N ALA A 115 7.51 7.38 6.52
CA ALA A 115 8.75 6.59 6.51
C ALA A 115 9.75 7.08 7.57
N LYS A 116 9.96 8.39 7.67
CA LYS A 116 10.82 9.00 8.70
C LYS A 116 10.33 8.70 10.12
N LYS A 117 9.02 8.86 10.37
CA LYS A 117 8.42 8.51 11.67
C LYS A 117 8.58 7.02 11.99
N ALA A 118 8.47 6.13 11.00
CA ALA A 118 8.73 4.70 11.21
C ALA A 118 10.19 4.44 11.63
N ARG A 119 11.15 5.11 11.01
CA ARG A 119 12.57 5.07 11.43
C ARG A 119 12.77 5.58 12.86
N GLU A 120 12.13 6.70 13.21
CA GLU A 120 12.17 7.24 14.57
C GLU A 120 11.61 6.27 15.61
N GLN A 121 10.67 5.41 15.23
CA GLN A 121 10.12 4.32 16.05
C GLN A 121 10.98 3.04 16.01
N GLY A 122 12.12 3.09 15.35
CA GLY A 122 13.11 2.03 15.30
C GLY A 122 12.89 1.01 14.18
N ALA A 123 12.22 1.37 13.09
CA ALA A 123 12.15 0.49 11.93
C ALA A 123 13.54 0.31 11.30
N ASP A 124 13.98 -0.94 11.19
CA ASP A 124 15.26 -1.33 10.56
C ASP A 124 15.13 -1.30 9.03
N VAL A 125 13.95 -1.65 8.52
CA VAL A 125 13.58 -1.62 7.11
C VAL A 125 12.30 -0.82 6.96
N VAL A 126 12.21 0.02 5.93
CA VAL A 126 10.98 0.71 5.55
C VAL A 126 10.59 0.32 4.13
N ALA A 127 9.38 -0.21 4.00
CA ALA A 127 8.79 -0.57 2.72
C ALA A 127 7.60 0.32 2.39
N ILE A 128 7.37 0.57 1.09
CA ILE A 128 6.15 1.20 0.60
C ILE A 128 5.43 0.31 -0.41
N ALA A 129 4.13 0.12 -0.19
CA ALA A 129 3.23 -0.52 -1.14
C ALA A 129 2.70 0.53 -2.12
N MET A 130 3.00 0.37 -3.40
CA MET A 130 2.57 1.25 -4.48
C MET A 130 1.47 0.57 -5.29
N HIS A 131 0.23 1.05 -5.18
CA HIS A 131 -0.90 0.45 -5.88
C HIS A 131 -1.16 1.16 -7.21
N SER A 132 -0.79 0.48 -8.31
CA SER A 132 -1.05 0.94 -9.68
C SER A 132 -2.42 0.47 -10.16
N VAL A 133 -2.87 0.98 -11.31
CA VAL A 133 -4.17 0.58 -11.93
C VAL A 133 -4.02 0.05 -13.36
N GLN A 134 -2.78 -0.05 -13.86
CA GLN A 134 -2.54 -0.65 -15.18
C GLN A 134 -2.49 -2.17 -15.02
N GLU A 135 -3.58 -2.82 -15.41
CA GLU A 135 -3.81 -4.24 -15.19
C GLU A 135 -3.23 -5.11 -16.31
N TYR A 136 -2.87 -6.36 -15.95
CA TYR A 136 -2.53 -7.46 -16.87
C TYR A 136 -1.33 -7.21 -17.78
N LEU A 137 -0.37 -6.37 -17.34
CA LEU A 137 0.93 -6.24 -17.99
C LEU A 137 1.98 -7.04 -17.20
N ASP A 138 2.81 -7.80 -17.90
CA ASP A 138 3.94 -8.55 -17.32
C ASP A 138 5.23 -7.71 -17.20
N TYR A 139 5.14 -6.44 -17.51
CA TYR A 139 6.19 -5.42 -17.35
C TYR A 139 5.64 -4.18 -16.64
N ALA A 140 6.51 -3.43 -15.99
CA ALA A 140 6.15 -2.17 -15.38
C ALA A 140 5.90 -1.10 -16.45
N ASP A 141 4.79 -0.38 -16.35
CA ASP A 141 4.53 0.76 -17.22
C ASP A 141 5.41 1.98 -16.85
N SER A 142 5.39 3.00 -17.71
CA SER A 142 6.24 4.17 -17.54
C SER A 142 5.93 4.95 -16.25
N TRP A 143 4.67 4.97 -15.81
CA TRP A 143 4.29 5.59 -14.56
C TRP A 143 4.87 4.82 -13.38
N GLN A 144 4.68 3.50 -13.34
CA GLN A 144 5.22 2.66 -12.26
C GLN A 144 6.74 2.86 -12.10
N VAL A 145 7.47 2.88 -13.22
CA VAL A 145 8.93 3.08 -13.21
C VAL A 145 9.29 4.47 -12.70
N SER A 146 8.65 5.52 -13.22
CA SER A 146 8.92 6.90 -12.84
C SER A 146 8.63 7.13 -11.35
N GLU A 147 7.47 6.71 -10.87
CA GLU A 147 7.03 6.85 -9.49
C GLU A 147 7.93 6.09 -8.51
N ALA A 148 8.27 4.84 -8.85
CA ALA A 148 9.16 4.04 -8.02
C ALA A 148 10.56 4.63 -7.94
N HIS A 149 11.11 5.16 -9.04
CA HIS A 149 12.40 5.84 -9.03
C HIS A 149 12.36 7.14 -8.23
N GLU A 150 11.29 7.94 -8.33
CA GLU A 150 11.11 9.16 -7.53
C GLU A 150 11.05 8.85 -6.04
N LEU A 151 10.26 7.85 -5.64
CA LEU A 151 10.20 7.38 -4.25
C LEU A 151 11.57 6.89 -3.76
N ALA A 152 12.30 6.12 -4.58
CA ALA A 152 13.63 5.63 -4.25
C ALA A 152 14.64 6.78 -4.11
N ASP A 153 14.53 7.82 -4.93
CA ASP A 153 15.40 8.99 -4.91
C ASP A 153 15.26 9.83 -3.64
N THR A 154 14.14 9.71 -2.94
CA THR A 154 13.99 10.32 -1.60
C THR A 154 14.91 9.72 -0.56
N GLY A 155 15.42 8.50 -0.77
CA GLY A 155 16.21 7.74 0.19
C GLY A 155 15.45 7.27 1.44
N ALA A 156 14.12 7.39 1.44
CA ALA A 156 13.28 7.05 2.60
C ALA A 156 12.93 5.56 2.67
N PHE A 157 13.01 4.84 1.55
CA PHE A 157 12.51 3.47 1.40
C PHE A 157 13.63 2.50 1.01
N ASP A 158 13.68 1.35 1.68
CA ASP A 158 14.58 0.24 1.33
C ASP A 158 13.94 -0.67 0.28
N VAL A 159 12.60 -0.80 0.33
CA VAL A 159 11.82 -1.64 -0.56
C VAL A 159 10.59 -0.88 -1.06
N ILE A 160 10.35 -0.94 -2.36
CA ILE A 160 9.11 -0.51 -3.01
C ILE A 160 8.49 -1.77 -3.61
N TYR A 161 7.22 -2.06 -3.33
CA TYR A 161 6.54 -3.18 -3.95
C TYR A 161 5.20 -2.75 -4.52
N GLY A 162 4.97 -3.15 -5.77
CA GLY A 162 3.80 -2.79 -6.53
C GLY A 162 2.68 -3.81 -6.42
N ALA A 163 1.46 -3.32 -6.45
CA ALA A 163 0.23 -4.10 -6.53
C ALA A 163 -0.75 -3.45 -7.52
N GLY A 164 -1.85 -4.14 -7.84
CA GLY A 164 -2.89 -3.63 -8.75
C GLY A 164 -2.75 -4.06 -10.20
N CYS A 165 -1.55 -4.42 -10.66
CA CYS A 165 -1.32 -4.95 -12.01
C CYS A 165 -1.87 -6.37 -12.21
N HIS A 166 -2.18 -7.09 -11.15
CA HIS A 166 -2.65 -8.49 -11.13
C HIS A 166 -1.66 -9.53 -11.67
N CYS A 167 -0.46 -9.12 -12.08
CA CYS A 167 0.60 -9.96 -12.63
C CYS A 167 1.88 -9.82 -11.79
N ALA A 168 2.72 -10.86 -11.80
CA ALA A 168 4.08 -10.73 -11.33
C ALA A 168 4.90 -9.94 -12.37
N GLN A 169 5.58 -8.90 -11.93
CA GLN A 169 6.39 -8.02 -12.78
C GLN A 169 7.86 -8.06 -12.35
N PRO A 170 8.79 -7.52 -13.15
CA PRO A 170 10.23 -7.55 -12.87
C PRO A 170 10.60 -6.95 -11.50
N ILE A 171 11.79 -7.35 -11.04
CA ILE A 171 12.44 -6.80 -9.85
C ILE A 171 13.66 -6.02 -10.30
N GLU A 172 13.84 -4.82 -9.75
CA GLU A 172 14.96 -3.94 -10.01
C GLU A 172 15.70 -3.59 -8.72
N LYS A 173 17.02 -3.46 -8.80
CA LYS A 173 17.83 -2.79 -7.77
C LYS A 173 18.18 -1.41 -8.31
N TYR A 174 17.47 -0.38 -7.83
CA TYR A 174 17.72 1.01 -8.18
C TYR A 174 18.38 1.73 -7.01
N LYS A 175 19.63 2.20 -7.19
CA LYS A 175 20.44 2.78 -6.11
C LYS A 175 20.47 1.85 -4.88
N ASN A 176 19.98 2.30 -3.74
CA ASN A 176 19.92 1.51 -2.50
C ASN A 176 18.57 0.81 -2.26
N THR A 177 17.59 1.01 -3.14
CA THR A 177 16.22 0.51 -2.99
C THR A 177 15.98 -0.72 -3.87
N TRP A 178 15.32 -1.75 -3.32
CA TRP A 178 14.75 -2.84 -4.10
C TRP A 178 13.36 -2.45 -4.57
N ILE A 179 13.09 -2.58 -5.85
CA ILE A 179 11.80 -2.31 -6.47
C ILE A 179 11.25 -3.61 -7.02
N ILE A 180 10.09 -4.03 -6.53
CA ILE A 180 9.32 -5.17 -7.01
C ILE A 180 8.07 -4.58 -7.67
N TYR A 181 8.08 -4.44 -8.99
CA TYR A 181 7.03 -3.67 -9.69
C TYR A 181 5.63 -4.28 -9.58
N GLY A 182 5.50 -5.58 -9.50
CA GLY A 182 4.23 -6.25 -9.27
C GLY A 182 4.40 -7.58 -8.54
N VAL A 183 3.64 -7.77 -7.47
CA VAL A 183 3.64 -9.02 -6.69
C VAL A 183 2.58 -10.01 -7.16
N GLY A 184 1.71 -9.62 -8.10
CA GLY A 184 0.59 -10.43 -8.56
C GLY A 184 -0.53 -10.54 -7.53
N ASN A 185 -1.45 -11.48 -7.75
CA ASN A 185 -2.55 -11.77 -6.85
C ASN A 185 -2.17 -12.86 -5.86
N ALA A 186 -2.39 -12.63 -4.57
CA ALA A 186 -2.26 -13.67 -3.55
C ALA A 186 -3.43 -14.67 -3.63
N VAL A 187 -4.63 -14.16 -3.91
CA VAL A 187 -5.86 -14.96 -4.11
C VAL A 187 -6.63 -14.34 -5.27
N THR A 188 -7.10 -15.17 -6.20
CA THR A 188 -7.98 -14.74 -7.28
C THR A 188 -8.91 -15.88 -7.70
N VAL A 189 -10.12 -15.52 -8.15
CA VAL A 189 -11.04 -16.44 -8.84
C VAL A 189 -10.98 -16.27 -10.35
N THR A 190 -10.23 -15.29 -10.84
CA THR A 190 -10.02 -15.03 -12.26
C THR A 190 -8.74 -15.72 -12.72
N SER A 191 -8.86 -16.66 -13.65
CA SER A 191 -7.69 -17.19 -14.35
C SER A 191 -7.45 -16.31 -15.58
N TYR A 192 -6.37 -15.53 -15.58
CA TYR A 192 -5.83 -14.92 -16.78
C TYR A 192 -5.04 -15.99 -17.52
N ILE A 193 -5.49 -16.36 -18.71
CA ILE A 193 -4.70 -17.17 -19.65
C ILE A 193 -4.13 -16.17 -20.66
N PRO A 194 -2.81 -15.92 -20.67
CA PRO A 194 -2.20 -15.12 -21.73
C PRO A 194 -2.46 -15.78 -23.08
N GLY A 195 -3.00 -15.00 -24.03
CA GLY A 195 -3.23 -15.43 -25.41
C GLY A 195 -1.93 -15.50 -26.21
#